data_82ac8141a74839390f19a45e34ceac14
#
_entry.id   82ac8141a74839390f19a45e34ceac14
#
_cell.length_a   1.000
_cell.length_b   1.000
_cell.length_c   1.000
_cell.angle_alpha   90.00
_cell.angle_beta   90.00
_cell.angle_gamma   90.00
#
_symmetry.space_group_name_H-M   'P 1'
#
loop_
_entity.id
_entity.type
_entity.pdbx_description
1 polymer ?
#
loop_
_entity_poly.entity_id
_entity_poly.type
_entity_poly.pdbx_seq_one_letter_code
_entity_poly.pdbx_strand_id
1 'polypeptide(L)'
;MIITPWMRLGNNKDVQIHLSFGATEAKPPEDVDAIMDVTETGTTLKQNKLKIVDEVLTSTAHLIVNKKSLKDPKKREKIFDIVTLMKGAVIGRKYLHIYLNVEEKNLKKLLSQMPSLKRPTISPLSEDGWFGVNTVIKKEEYHKLIPKLRKIAQGLVVHEPRQILELEEIKRDEEN
;
A
#
# COMPACT_ATOMS: atom_id res chain seq x y z
N MET A 1 -14.01 -14.60 -18.19
CA MET A 1 -12.85 -14.71 -19.10
C MET A 1 -12.78 -13.43 -19.93
N ILE A 2 -11.85 -12.52 -19.59
CA ILE A 2 -11.80 -11.13 -20.13
C ILE A 2 -10.87 -11.02 -21.34
N ILE A 3 -10.29 -12.12 -21.79
CA ILE A 3 -9.26 -12.16 -22.83
C ILE A 3 -9.80 -11.86 -24.23
N THR A 4 -11.07 -12.12 -24.47
CA THR A 4 -11.69 -12.12 -25.80
C THR A 4 -11.74 -10.76 -26.55
N PRO A 5 -11.89 -9.58 -25.92
CA PRO A 5 -11.91 -8.32 -26.68
C PRO A 5 -10.53 -7.88 -27.16
N TRP A 6 -9.50 -8.10 -26.38
CA TRP A 6 -8.12 -7.69 -26.71
C TRP A 6 -7.55 -8.49 -27.88
N MET A 7 -7.91 -9.78 -27.95
CA MET A 7 -7.54 -10.70 -29.04
C MET A 7 -8.23 -10.40 -30.38
N ARG A 8 -9.37 -9.69 -30.35
CA ARG A 8 -10.10 -9.32 -31.58
C ARG A 8 -9.56 -8.07 -32.28
N LEU A 9 -8.70 -7.29 -31.62
CA LEU A 9 -8.11 -6.05 -32.17
C LEU A 9 -6.95 -6.28 -33.15
N GLY A 10 -6.41 -7.49 -33.21
CA GLY A 10 -5.39 -7.86 -34.21
C GLY A 10 -5.88 -9.01 -35.08
N ASN A 11 -6.11 -8.75 -36.36
CA ASN A 11 -6.36 -9.76 -37.39
C ASN A 11 -5.07 -10.58 -37.67
N ASN A 12 -4.29 -10.85 -36.61
CA ASN A 12 -3.00 -11.54 -36.72
C ASN A 12 -3.25 -13.05 -36.70
N LYS A 13 -3.32 -13.65 -37.86
CA LYS A 13 -3.54 -15.12 -38.03
C LYS A 13 -2.37 -15.96 -37.50
N ASP A 14 -1.25 -15.32 -37.18
CA ASP A 14 -0.01 -15.98 -36.77
C ASP A 14 0.14 -16.13 -35.24
N VAL A 15 -0.83 -15.65 -34.44
CA VAL A 15 -0.79 -15.76 -32.98
C VAL A 15 -1.65 -16.93 -32.51
N GLN A 16 -1.00 -17.91 -31.89
CA GLN A 16 -1.68 -19.01 -31.21
C GLN A 16 -1.82 -18.71 -29.71
N ILE A 17 -3.02 -18.93 -29.17
CA ILE A 17 -3.33 -18.59 -27.79
C ILE A 17 -3.76 -19.85 -27.04
N HIS A 18 -3.03 -20.13 -25.96
CA HIS A 18 -3.25 -21.28 -25.09
C HIS A 18 -3.69 -20.82 -23.70
N LEU A 19 -4.73 -21.44 -23.14
CA LEU A 19 -5.13 -21.23 -21.75
C LEU A 19 -4.16 -21.94 -20.82
N SER A 20 -3.74 -21.24 -19.77
CA SER A 20 -2.92 -21.78 -18.70
C SER A 20 -3.71 -21.81 -17.39
N PHE A 21 -3.55 -22.89 -16.61
CA PHE A 21 -4.23 -23.09 -15.33
C PHE A 21 -3.26 -23.06 -14.14
N GLY A 22 -2.13 -22.39 -14.25
CA GLY A 22 -1.13 -22.20 -13.22
C GLY A 22 0.29 -22.22 -13.76
N ALA A 23 1.23 -21.73 -12.96
CA ALA A 23 2.66 -21.57 -13.29
C ALA A 23 2.88 -20.93 -14.68
N THR A 24 2.06 -19.95 -15.03
CA THR A 24 2.08 -19.30 -16.33
C THR A 24 3.41 -18.58 -16.56
N GLU A 25 3.95 -17.97 -15.52
CA GLU A 25 5.22 -17.25 -15.50
C GLU A 25 6.47 -18.12 -15.72
N ALA A 26 6.34 -19.43 -15.56
CA ALA A 26 7.45 -20.39 -15.78
C ALA A 26 7.51 -20.94 -17.20
N LYS A 27 6.55 -20.62 -18.07
CA LYS A 27 6.46 -21.17 -19.43
C LYS A 27 7.38 -20.49 -20.46
N PRO A 28 7.56 -19.16 -20.43
CA PRO A 28 8.54 -18.55 -21.33
C PRO A 28 9.99 -18.87 -20.90
N PRO A 29 10.92 -19.02 -21.86
CA PRO A 29 10.72 -18.98 -23.30
C PRO A 29 10.46 -20.35 -23.93
N GLU A 30 10.48 -21.45 -23.14
CA GLU A 30 10.50 -22.80 -23.70
C GLU A 30 9.17 -23.19 -24.36
N ASP A 31 8.04 -22.83 -23.74
CA ASP A 31 6.70 -23.24 -24.21
C ASP A 31 5.98 -22.14 -25.01
N VAL A 32 6.25 -20.87 -24.67
CA VAL A 32 5.55 -19.69 -25.26
C VAL A 32 6.46 -18.47 -25.33
N ASP A 33 6.19 -17.58 -26.31
CA ASP A 33 6.95 -16.34 -26.50
C ASP A 33 6.51 -15.22 -25.52
N ALA A 34 5.23 -15.22 -25.14
CA ALA A 34 4.64 -14.22 -24.23
C ALA A 34 3.51 -14.81 -23.39
N ILE A 35 3.27 -14.19 -22.26
CA ILE A 35 2.16 -14.56 -21.36
C ILE A 35 1.29 -13.35 -21.03
N MET A 36 0.02 -13.59 -20.71
CA MET A 36 -0.85 -12.64 -20.05
C MET A 36 -1.26 -13.20 -18.71
N ASP A 37 -0.87 -12.48 -17.64
CA ASP A 37 -1.12 -12.91 -16.27
C ASP A 37 -1.44 -11.71 -15.37
N VAL A 38 -1.96 -11.97 -14.17
CA VAL A 38 -2.24 -10.95 -13.17
C VAL A 38 -1.04 -10.80 -12.25
N THR A 39 -0.56 -9.57 -12.12
CA THR A 39 0.55 -9.27 -11.22
C THR A 39 0.21 -8.11 -10.29
N GLU A 40 0.63 -8.19 -9.03
CA GLU A 40 0.49 -7.09 -8.06
C GLU A 40 1.83 -6.37 -7.88
N THR A 41 2.88 -7.09 -7.53
CA THR A 41 4.22 -6.52 -7.23
C THR A 41 5.25 -6.78 -8.34
N GLY A 42 4.95 -7.66 -9.26
CA GLY A 42 5.87 -8.11 -10.29
C GLY A 42 7.05 -8.95 -9.78
N THR A 43 7.04 -9.39 -8.53
CA THR A 43 8.16 -10.14 -7.95
C THR A 43 8.39 -11.48 -8.64
N THR A 44 7.32 -12.24 -8.88
CA THR A 44 7.38 -13.53 -9.57
C THR A 44 7.86 -13.38 -11.00
N LEU A 45 7.42 -12.32 -11.70
CA LEU A 45 7.89 -12.03 -13.06
C LEU A 45 9.41 -11.76 -13.09
N LYS A 46 9.91 -10.98 -12.14
CA LYS A 46 11.36 -10.71 -12.02
C LYS A 46 12.18 -11.97 -11.72
N GLN A 47 11.67 -12.85 -10.86
CA GLN A 47 12.33 -14.13 -10.56
C GLN A 47 12.43 -15.03 -11.79
N ASN A 48 11.43 -15.00 -12.66
CA ASN A 48 11.43 -15.72 -13.93
C ASN A 48 12.05 -14.90 -15.09
N LYS A 49 12.74 -13.78 -14.80
CA LYS A 49 13.41 -12.91 -15.79
C LYS A 49 12.47 -12.34 -16.86
N LEU A 50 11.19 -12.20 -16.52
CA LEU A 50 10.18 -11.66 -17.40
C LEU A 50 10.07 -10.14 -17.26
N LYS A 51 9.74 -9.47 -18.36
CA LYS A 51 9.50 -8.03 -18.44
C LYS A 51 8.04 -7.76 -18.77
N ILE A 52 7.42 -6.83 -18.05
CA ILE A 52 6.09 -6.31 -18.42
C ILE A 52 6.26 -5.48 -19.69
N VAL A 53 5.55 -5.84 -20.73
CA VAL A 53 5.55 -5.16 -22.04
C VAL A 53 4.42 -4.16 -22.10
N ASP A 54 3.23 -4.55 -21.61
CA ASP A 54 2.03 -3.72 -21.63
C ASP A 54 1.09 -4.07 -20.48
N GLU A 55 0.24 -3.12 -20.09
CA GLU A 55 -0.83 -3.30 -19.09
C GLU A 55 -2.18 -3.36 -19.81
N VAL A 56 -2.78 -4.54 -19.81
CA VAL A 56 -4.05 -4.80 -20.51
C VAL A 56 -5.26 -4.37 -19.68
N LEU A 57 -5.19 -4.53 -18.34
CA LEU A 57 -6.29 -4.26 -17.43
C LEU A 57 -5.77 -4.04 -16.00
N THR A 58 -6.25 -3.00 -15.35
CA THR A 58 -6.10 -2.83 -13.90
C THR A 58 -7.37 -3.27 -13.20
N SER A 59 -7.24 -4.10 -12.16
CA SER A 59 -8.38 -4.52 -11.33
C SER A 59 -8.10 -4.25 -9.85
N THR A 60 -9.17 -3.96 -9.11
CA THR A 60 -9.12 -3.70 -7.68
C THR A 60 -10.14 -4.54 -6.94
N ALA A 61 -9.84 -4.87 -5.68
CA ALA A 61 -10.80 -5.54 -4.82
C ALA A 61 -11.85 -4.53 -4.32
N HIS A 62 -13.13 -4.88 -4.43
CA HIS A 62 -14.26 -4.09 -3.95
C HIS A 62 -15.07 -4.89 -2.94
N LEU A 63 -15.48 -4.25 -1.84
CA LEU A 63 -16.52 -4.81 -0.97
C LEU A 63 -17.88 -4.52 -1.57
N ILE A 64 -18.61 -5.59 -1.92
CA ILE A 64 -19.96 -5.49 -2.52
C ILE A 64 -20.99 -5.83 -1.45
N VAL A 65 -22.00 -4.99 -1.34
CA VAL A 65 -23.05 -5.12 -0.32
C VAL A 65 -24.44 -5.06 -0.95
N ASN A 66 -25.38 -5.84 -0.40
CA ASN A 66 -26.78 -5.79 -0.81
C ASN A 66 -27.40 -4.45 -0.41
N LYS A 67 -28.04 -3.75 -1.37
CA LYS A 67 -28.72 -2.46 -1.15
C LYS A 67 -29.78 -2.50 -0.03
N LYS A 68 -30.49 -3.64 0.13
CA LYS A 68 -31.49 -3.79 1.22
C LYS A 68 -30.81 -3.82 2.60
N SER A 69 -29.62 -4.42 2.72
CA SER A 69 -28.86 -4.45 3.97
C SER A 69 -28.36 -3.05 4.38
N LEU A 70 -28.06 -2.17 3.43
CA LEU A 70 -27.66 -0.79 3.72
C LEU A 70 -28.81 0.07 4.26
N LYS A 71 -30.08 -0.32 4.02
CA LYS A 71 -31.27 0.38 4.54
C LYS A 71 -31.55 0.02 6.02
N ASP A 72 -31.06 -1.11 6.50
CA ASP A 72 -31.18 -1.52 7.91
C ASP A 72 -30.07 -0.82 8.71
N PRO A 73 -30.40 0.03 9.71
CA PRO A 73 -29.39 0.81 10.44
C PRO A 73 -28.36 -0.08 11.15
N LYS A 74 -28.79 -1.19 11.78
CA LYS A 74 -27.91 -2.11 12.50
C LYS A 74 -26.94 -2.82 11.56
N LYS A 75 -27.43 -3.30 10.42
CA LYS A 75 -26.56 -3.94 9.41
C LYS A 75 -25.63 -2.94 8.76
N ARG A 76 -26.13 -1.74 8.47
CA ARG A 76 -25.32 -0.65 7.92
C ARG A 76 -24.14 -0.33 8.84
N GLU A 77 -24.36 -0.14 10.14
CA GLU A 77 -23.31 0.10 11.12
C GLU A 77 -22.25 -0.99 11.09
N LYS A 78 -22.66 -2.27 11.16
CA LYS A 78 -21.71 -3.40 11.12
C LYS A 78 -20.91 -3.49 9.81
N ILE A 79 -21.54 -3.16 8.69
CA ILE A 79 -20.84 -3.10 7.40
C ILE A 79 -19.76 -2.03 7.42
N PHE A 80 -20.05 -0.83 7.96
CA PHE A 80 -19.07 0.24 8.07
C PHE A 80 -17.95 -0.07 9.08
N ASP A 81 -18.25 -0.74 10.19
CA ASP A 81 -17.21 -1.26 11.10
C ASP A 81 -16.21 -2.13 10.34
N ILE A 82 -16.72 -3.10 9.56
CA ILE A 82 -15.89 -4.00 8.75
C ILE A 82 -15.08 -3.21 7.71
N VAL A 83 -15.70 -2.27 6.99
CA VAL A 83 -15.02 -1.41 6.00
C VAL A 83 -13.88 -0.64 6.64
N THR A 84 -14.11 -0.07 7.82
CA THR A 84 -13.09 0.68 8.57
C THR A 84 -11.91 -0.21 8.93
N LEU A 85 -12.16 -1.41 9.45
CA LEU A 85 -11.10 -2.38 9.79
C LEU A 85 -10.31 -2.81 8.55
N MET A 86 -10.99 -3.12 7.45
CA MET A 86 -10.34 -3.52 6.19
C MET A 86 -9.50 -2.39 5.60
N LYS A 87 -10.03 -1.17 5.55
CA LYS A 87 -9.30 0.03 5.11
C LYS A 87 -8.08 0.26 5.98
N GLY A 88 -8.23 0.17 7.30
CA GLY A 88 -7.14 0.31 8.26
C GLY A 88 -5.99 -0.66 8.01
N ALA A 89 -6.30 -1.93 7.69
CA ALA A 89 -5.30 -2.93 7.37
C ALA A 89 -4.57 -2.62 6.05
N VAL A 90 -5.29 -2.16 5.02
CA VAL A 90 -4.69 -1.75 3.73
C VAL A 90 -3.78 -0.54 3.90
N ILE A 91 -4.23 0.45 4.69
CA ILE A 91 -3.43 1.65 4.99
C ILE A 91 -2.18 1.26 5.78
N GLY A 92 -2.33 0.44 6.84
CA GLY A 92 -1.22 0.01 7.69
C GLY A 92 -0.05 -0.59 6.91
N ARG A 93 -0.34 -1.37 5.86
CA ARG A 93 0.69 -1.97 4.99
C ARG A 93 1.58 -0.97 4.25
N LYS A 94 1.09 0.26 4.05
CA LYS A 94 1.79 1.31 3.29
C LYS A 94 2.64 2.22 4.17
N TYR A 95 2.53 2.09 5.50
CA TYR A 95 3.16 3.00 6.44
C TYR A 95 4.05 2.28 7.43
N LEU A 96 4.94 3.05 8.06
CA LEU A 96 5.78 2.67 9.19
C LEU A 96 5.51 3.62 10.34
N HIS A 97 5.43 3.08 11.53
CA HIS A 97 5.45 3.81 12.78
C HIS A 97 6.90 3.91 13.24
N ILE A 98 7.41 5.11 13.41
CA ILE A 98 8.78 5.35 13.84
C ILE A 98 8.81 6.13 15.14
N TYR A 99 9.73 5.75 15.99
CA TYR A 99 10.07 6.45 17.23
C TYR A 99 11.58 6.69 17.24
N LEU A 100 11.99 7.91 17.60
CA LEU A 100 13.40 8.26 17.68
C LEU A 100 13.63 9.32 18.76
N ASN A 101 14.87 9.42 19.24
CA ASN A 101 15.30 10.44 20.18
C ASN A 101 16.11 11.52 19.46
N VAL A 102 15.96 12.76 19.89
CA VAL A 102 16.65 13.90 19.30
C VAL A 102 16.98 14.93 20.36
N GLU A 103 18.16 15.55 20.27
CA GLU A 103 18.51 16.70 21.08
C GLU A 103 17.69 17.94 20.65
N GLU A 104 17.38 18.80 21.61
CA GLU A 104 16.59 20.02 21.40
C GLU A 104 17.13 20.89 20.26
N LYS A 105 18.45 21.08 20.18
CA LYS A 105 19.12 21.85 19.11
C LYS A 105 18.82 21.32 17.69
N ASN A 106 18.53 20.03 17.57
CA ASN A 106 18.25 19.35 16.29
C ASN A 106 16.76 19.18 16.02
N LEU A 107 15.87 19.42 17.00
CA LEU A 107 14.44 19.14 16.91
C LEU A 107 13.78 19.88 15.73
N LYS A 108 14.00 21.18 15.59
CA LYS A 108 13.45 21.96 14.46
C LYS A 108 13.90 21.41 13.11
N LYS A 109 15.17 21.04 13.00
CA LYS A 109 15.76 20.48 11.78
C LYS A 109 15.16 19.13 11.46
N LEU A 110 14.97 18.27 12.47
CA LEU A 110 14.29 17.00 12.35
C LEU A 110 12.88 17.19 11.80
N LEU A 111 12.07 18.02 12.44
CA LEU A 111 10.67 18.24 12.07
C LEU A 111 10.50 18.79 10.65
N SER A 112 11.43 19.61 10.18
CA SER A 112 11.40 20.14 8.80
C SER A 112 11.73 19.07 7.74
N GLN A 113 12.36 17.97 8.11
CA GLN A 113 12.79 16.91 7.21
C GLN A 113 11.88 15.67 7.23
N MET A 114 10.95 15.62 8.19
CA MET A 114 10.09 14.46 8.37
C MET A 114 8.80 14.58 7.56
N PRO A 115 8.60 13.71 6.56
CA PRO A 115 7.29 13.56 5.93
C PRO A 115 6.38 12.78 6.91
N SER A 116 5.53 13.46 7.61
CA SER A 116 4.60 12.81 8.55
C SER A 116 3.18 12.80 8.02
N LEU A 117 2.44 11.73 8.31
CA LEU A 117 1.01 11.60 7.99
C LEU A 117 0.19 12.70 8.69
N LYS A 118 0.53 12.97 9.95
CA LYS A 118 0.03 14.07 10.80
C LYS A 118 1.20 14.67 11.55
N ARG A 119 0.96 15.73 12.32
CA ARG A 119 2.01 16.33 13.17
C ARG A 119 2.60 15.28 14.11
N PRO A 120 3.93 15.15 14.23
CA PRO A 120 4.56 14.21 15.13
C PRO A 120 4.17 14.48 16.59
N THR A 121 4.09 13.44 17.39
CA THR A 121 4.02 13.57 18.85
C THR A 121 5.44 13.80 19.37
N ILE A 122 5.62 14.81 20.21
CA ILE A 122 6.90 15.17 20.80
C ILE A 122 6.74 15.07 22.33
N SER A 123 7.64 14.34 22.97
CA SER A 123 7.65 14.16 24.41
C SER A 123 9.04 14.42 24.98
N PRO A 124 9.20 15.16 26.07
CA PRO A 124 10.48 15.28 26.74
C PRO A 124 10.93 13.92 27.29
N LEU A 125 12.21 13.66 27.27
CA LEU A 125 12.81 12.48 27.86
C LEU A 125 13.26 12.75 29.30
N SER A 126 13.72 11.73 30.01
CA SER A 126 14.26 11.83 31.37
C SER A 126 15.57 12.63 31.46
N GLU A 127 16.27 12.78 30.35
CA GLU A 127 17.47 13.60 30.23
C GLU A 127 17.07 14.97 29.65
N ASP A 128 17.47 16.04 30.35
CA ASP A 128 17.16 17.42 29.94
C ASP A 128 17.76 17.73 28.56
N GLY A 129 16.97 18.44 27.74
CA GLY A 129 17.36 18.80 26.39
C GLY A 129 17.19 17.66 25.37
N TRP A 130 16.57 16.54 25.74
CA TRP A 130 16.26 15.44 24.83
C TRP A 130 14.76 15.23 24.67
N PHE A 131 14.35 14.92 23.45
CA PHE A 131 12.97 14.68 23.06
C PHE A 131 12.80 13.35 22.35
N GLY A 132 11.74 12.62 22.68
CA GLY A 132 11.22 11.51 21.92
C GLY A 132 10.25 12.02 20.87
N VAL A 133 10.46 11.62 19.61
CA VAL A 133 9.59 11.97 18.49
C VAL A 133 8.96 10.71 17.93
N ASN A 134 7.64 10.73 17.86
CA ASN A 134 6.83 9.60 17.43
C ASN A 134 5.95 10.02 16.24
N THR A 135 5.99 9.28 15.15
CA THR A 135 5.20 9.59 13.96
C THR A 135 5.01 8.38 13.04
N VAL A 136 4.14 8.57 12.05
CA VAL A 136 3.87 7.60 10.99
C VAL A 136 4.30 8.18 9.65
N ILE A 137 5.08 7.41 8.90
CA ILE A 137 5.60 7.79 7.57
C ILE A 137 5.27 6.74 6.54
N LYS A 138 5.30 7.09 5.25
CA LYS A 138 5.16 6.12 4.18
C LYS A 138 6.40 5.22 4.06
N LYS A 139 6.22 3.93 3.80
CA LYS A 139 7.32 2.97 3.61
C LYS A 139 8.29 3.39 2.50
N GLU A 140 7.78 3.94 1.41
CA GLU A 140 8.58 4.38 0.27
C GLU A 140 9.53 5.57 0.59
N GLU A 141 9.21 6.35 1.62
CA GLU A 141 10.01 7.50 2.06
C GLU A 141 11.09 7.11 3.07
N TYR A 142 10.94 5.94 3.71
CA TYR A 142 11.80 5.50 4.81
C TYR A 142 13.29 5.47 4.42
N HIS A 143 13.62 4.82 3.31
CA HIS A 143 15.02 4.71 2.89
C HIS A 143 15.67 6.05 2.55
N LYS A 144 14.90 7.02 2.08
CA LYS A 144 15.37 8.39 1.78
C LYS A 144 15.58 9.20 3.06
N LEU A 145 14.88 8.83 4.13
CA LEU A 145 14.91 9.52 5.41
C LEU A 145 16.11 9.09 6.27
N ILE A 146 16.49 7.81 6.26
CA ILE A 146 17.56 7.25 7.10
C ILE A 146 18.88 8.04 7.04
N PRO A 147 19.44 8.38 5.86
CA PRO A 147 20.70 9.13 5.79
C PRO A 147 20.63 10.52 6.45
N LYS A 148 19.42 11.13 6.47
CA LYS A 148 19.18 12.43 7.11
C LYS A 148 19.08 12.27 8.62
N LEU A 149 18.32 11.28 9.09
CA LEU A 149 18.11 11.01 10.52
C LEU A 149 19.40 10.61 11.22
N ARG A 150 20.25 9.81 10.58
CA ARG A 150 21.55 9.36 11.13
C ARG A 150 22.44 10.50 11.62
N LYS A 151 22.27 11.72 11.07
CA LYS A 151 23.10 12.88 11.40
C LYS A 151 22.58 13.71 12.57
N ILE A 152 21.31 13.52 12.94
CA ILE A 152 20.62 14.45 13.86
C ILE A 152 19.79 13.75 14.95
N ALA A 153 19.60 12.46 14.84
CA ALA A 153 18.78 11.67 15.76
C ALA A 153 19.53 10.48 16.32
N GLN A 154 19.09 9.98 17.46
CA GLN A 154 19.55 8.74 18.09
C GLN A 154 18.40 7.77 18.26
N GLY A 155 18.70 6.48 18.29
CA GLY A 155 17.81 5.41 18.70
C GLY A 155 16.54 5.34 17.85
N LEU A 156 16.64 5.09 16.55
CA LEU A 156 15.48 4.89 15.69
C LEU A 156 14.90 3.49 15.87
N VAL A 157 13.63 3.42 16.28
CA VAL A 157 12.82 2.20 16.32
C VAL A 157 11.76 2.28 15.23
N VAL A 158 11.55 1.17 14.51
CA VAL A 158 10.63 1.10 13.38
C VAL A 158 9.68 -0.07 13.58
N HIS A 159 8.38 0.19 13.50
CA HIS A 159 7.33 -0.82 13.57
C HIS A 159 6.46 -0.79 12.30
N GLU A 160 6.04 -1.95 11.85
CA GLU A 160 4.97 -2.07 10.88
C GLU A 160 3.63 -2.10 11.62
N PRO A 161 2.78 -1.06 11.50
CA PRO A 161 1.47 -1.07 12.11
C PRO A 161 0.60 -2.11 11.43
N ARG A 162 -0.11 -2.92 12.20
CA ARG A 162 -1.09 -3.87 11.65
C ARG A 162 -2.25 -3.14 10.97
N GLN A 163 -2.65 -2.02 11.55
CA GLN A 163 -3.75 -1.19 11.08
C GLN A 163 -3.48 0.28 11.41
N ILE A 164 -3.94 1.16 10.55
CA ILE A 164 -4.07 2.60 10.82
C ILE A 164 -5.53 2.94 10.54
N LEU A 165 -6.28 3.25 11.61
CA LEU A 165 -7.69 3.58 11.52
C LEU A 165 -7.86 5.09 11.57
N GLU A 166 -8.48 5.66 10.57
CA GLU A 166 -9.00 7.02 10.60
C GLU A 166 -10.37 6.96 11.28
N LEU A 167 -10.40 7.35 12.57
CA LEU A 167 -11.62 7.28 13.41
C LEU A 167 -12.50 8.54 13.27
N GLU A 168 -12.16 9.44 12.37
CA GLU A 168 -13.06 10.52 11.99
C GLU A 168 -14.28 9.90 11.31
N GLU A 169 -15.48 10.37 11.66
CA GLU A 169 -16.71 9.94 10.97
C GLU A 169 -16.47 10.11 9.47
N ILE A 170 -16.57 9.01 8.75
CA ILE A 170 -16.54 9.04 7.28
C ILE A 170 -17.75 9.92 6.93
N LYS A 171 -17.51 11.18 6.56
CA LYS A 171 -18.53 12.03 5.98
C LYS A 171 -19.09 11.25 4.80
N ARG A 172 -20.30 10.80 4.96
CA ARG A 172 -21.00 9.98 3.99
C ARG A 172 -21.26 10.91 2.81
N ASP A 173 -20.64 10.63 1.69
CA ASP A 173 -21.11 11.18 0.43
C ASP A 173 -22.53 10.64 0.23
N GLU A 174 -23.50 11.39 0.71
CA GLU A 174 -24.91 11.26 0.35
C GLU A 174 -25.04 11.90 -1.04
N GLU A 175 -24.47 11.27 -2.07
CA GLU A 175 -24.77 11.65 -3.44
C GLU A 175 -24.65 10.44 -4.37
N ASN A 176 -25.81 10.13 -4.95
CA ASN A 176 -26.20 9.32 -6.11
C ASN A 176 -26.72 7.90 -5.82
#